data_4604b67fba2555d320d6d194dc2c7cde
#
_entry.id   4604b67fba2555d320d6d194dc2c7cde
#
_cell.length_a   1.000
_cell.length_b   1.000
_cell.length_c   1.000
_cell.angle_alpha   90.00
_cell.angle_beta   90.00
_cell.angle_gamma   90.00
#
_symmetry.space_group_name_H-M   'P 1'
#
loop_
_entity.id
_entity.type
_entity.pdbx_description
1 polymer ?
#
loop_
_entity_poly.entity_id
_entity_poly.type
_entity_poly.pdbx_seq_one_letter_code
_entity_poly.pdbx_strand_id
1 'polypeptide(L)'
;MRITEILWADNDKELQRNLIQQALEQPDVRYLVGSAVAIEAAISELRSLNKSDQIGLIATYLSHGVYRGLLRGRVEFAPTDQMVEQGRLSVRQAAAFLRNKPYAIQQAPKIEALTPQHLERKIIADSLSPSEYRPVFQVKAVE
;
A
#
# COMPACT_ATOMS: atom_id res chain seq x y z
N MET A 1 10.90 7.15 -19.63
CA MET A 1 10.85 5.84 -18.94
C MET A 1 10.34 4.80 -19.93
N ARG A 2 10.96 3.62 -20.02
CA ARG A 2 10.54 2.51 -20.90
C ARG A 2 10.16 1.32 -20.01
N ILE A 3 8.97 0.76 -20.23
CA ILE A 3 8.58 -0.53 -19.63
C ILE A 3 9.34 -1.62 -20.39
N THR A 4 10.15 -2.39 -19.69
CA THR A 4 10.95 -3.47 -20.27
C THR A 4 10.21 -4.82 -20.22
N GLU A 5 9.46 -5.05 -19.14
CA GLU A 5 8.72 -6.29 -18.92
C GLU A 5 7.49 -6.04 -18.06
N ILE A 6 6.44 -6.86 -18.22
CA ILE A 6 5.25 -6.92 -17.36
C ILE A 6 5.07 -8.37 -16.94
N LEU A 7 5.13 -8.62 -15.64
CA LEU A 7 5.00 -9.93 -15.04
C LEU A 7 3.72 -10.01 -14.20
N TRP A 8 2.96 -11.09 -14.34
CA TRP A 8 1.69 -11.29 -13.66
C TRP A 8 1.76 -12.52 -12.75
N ALA A 9 1.38 -12.37 -11.49
CA ALA A 9 1.14 -13.45 -10.55
C ALA A 9 0.07 -13.05 -9.55
N ASP A 10 -0.46 -14.06 -8.86
CA ASP A 10 -1.35 -13.83 -7.72
C ASP A 10 -0.66 -13.06 -6.59
N ASN A 11 -1.47 -12.55 -5.66
CA ASN A 11 -1.00 -11.76 -4.52
C ASN A 11 -0.36 -12.64 -3.42
N ASP A 12 0.48 -13.58 -3.85
CA ASP A 12 1.27 -14.49 -3.03
C ASP A 12 2.73 -14.04 -2.99
N LYS A 13 3.30 -14.00 -1.81
CA LYS A 13 4.64 -13.44 -1.61
C LYS A 13 5.75 -14.27 -2.27
N GLU A 14 5.62 -15.58 -2.31
CA GLU A 14 6.64 -16.45 -2.93
C GLU A 14 6.57 -16.37 -4.46
N LEU A 15 5.35 -16.33 -5.03
CA LEU A 15 5.19 -16.12 -6.47
C LEU A 15 5.76 -14.76 -6.89
N GLN A 16 5.49 -13.70 -6.13
CA GLN A 16 6.03 -12.37 -6.39
C GLN A 16 7.55 -12.34 -6.27
N ARG A 17 8.14 -13.08 -5.31
CA ARG A 17 9.59 -13.23 -5.17
C ARG A 17 10.22 -13.83 -6.41
N ASN A 18 9.66 -14.92 -6.94
CA ASN A 18 10.17 -15.59 -8.14
C ASN A 18 10.15 -14.66 -9.36
N LEU A 19 9.06 -13.89 -9.53
CA LEU A 19 8.97 -12.90 -10.61
C LEU A 19 9.99 -11.76 -10.46
N ILE A 20 10.24 -11.32 -9.23
CA ILE A 20 11.27 -10.30 -8.95
C ILE A 20 12.64 -10.83 -9.31
N GLN A 21 12.98 -12.05 -8.94
CA GLN A 21 14.26 -12.68 -9.31
C GLN A 21 14.43 -12.73 -10.83
N GLN A 22 13.38 -13.16 -11.56
CA GLN A 22 13.37 -13.14 -13.02
C GLN A 22 13.58 -11.71 -13.57
N ALA A 23 12.86 -10.72 -13.06
CA ALA A 23 13.03 -9.33 -13.49
C ALA A 23 14.45 -8.80 -13.25
N LEU A 24 15.10 -9.24 -12.18
CA LEU A 24 16.45 -8.81 -11.80
C LEU A 24 17.55 -9.45 -12.65
N GLU A 25 17.24 -10.44 -13.48
CA GLU A 25 18.16 -10.99 -14.50
C GLU A 25 18.36 -10.01 -15.67
N GLN A 26 17.42 -9.07 -15.88
CA GLN A 26 17.54 -8.05 -16.90
C GLN A 26 18.54 -6.97 -16.49
N PRO A 27 19.60 -6.72 -17.30
CA PRO A 27 20.70 -5.84 -16.90
C PRO A 27 20.29 -4.36 -16.80
N ASP A 28 19.23 -3.96 -17.48
CA ASP A 28 18.80 -2.56 -17.61
C ASP A 28 17.68 -2.15 -16.67
N VAL A 29 17.24 -3.04 -15.75
CA VAL A 29 16.22 -2.71 -14.76
C VAL A 29 16.73 -1.67 -13.79
N ARG A 30 16.01 -0.55 -13.68
CA ARG A 30 16.28 0.54 -12.74
C ARG A 30 15.18 0.70 -11.71
N TYR A 31 13.97 0.27 -12.03
CA TYR A 31 12.79 0.38 -11.18
C TYR A 31 11.96 -0.89 -11.23
N LEU A 32 11.45 -1.27 -10.07
CA LEU A 32 10.36 -2.23 -9.94
C LEU A 32 9.10 -1.50 -9.48
N VAL A 33 8.03 -1.65 -10.25
CA VAL A 33 6.72 -1.09 -9.93
C VAL A 33 5.75 -2.23 -9.71
N GLY A 34 5.08 -2.28 -8.57
CA GLY A 34 4.21 -3.41 -8.28
C GLY A 34 3.24 -3.22 -7.12
N SER A 35 2.46 -4.26 -6.85
CA SER A 35 1.58 -4.32 -5.68
C SER A 35 2.38 -4.17 -4.38
N ALA A 36 1.71 -3.88 -3.26
CA ALA A 36 2.40 -3.81 -1.97
C ALA A 36 3.10 -5.12 -1.63
N VAL A 37 2.49 -6.28 -1.95
CA VAL A 37 3.11 -7.60 -1.71
C VAL A 37 4.36 -7.79 -2.56
N ALA A 38 4.32 -7.41 -3.84
CA ALA A 38 5.48 -7.45 -4.74
C ALA A 38 6.62 -6.57 -4.20
N ILE A 39 6.30 -5.34 -3.79
CA ILE A 39 7.32 -4.40 -3.28
C ILE A 39 7.88 -4.85 -1.93
N GLU A 40 7.07 -5.42 -1.04
CA GLU A 40 7.57 -6.02 0.21
C GLU A 40 8.52 -7.21 -0.05
N ALA A 41 8.22 -8.04 -1.04
CA ALA A 41 9.12 -9.10 -1.49
C ALA A 41 10.41 -8.52 -2.10
N ALA A 42 10.29 -7.50 -2.96
CA ALA A 42 11.42 -6.83 -3.60
C ALA A 42 12.41 -6.22 -2.59
N ILE A 43 11.91 -5.59 -1.52
CA ILE A 43 12.77 -5.05 -0.44
C ILE A 43 13.68 -6.16 0.12
N SER A 44 13.12 -7.35 0.34
CA SER A 44 13.85 -8.50 0.89
C SER A 44 14.87 -9.06 -0.11
N GLU A 45 14.46 -9.22 -1.37
CA GLU A 45 15.32 -9.74 -2.44
C GLU A 45 16.48 -8.81 -2.76
N LEU A 46 16.23 -7.52 -2.94
CA LEU A 46 17.27 -6.54 -3.22
C LEU A 46 18.29 -6.44 -2.08
N ARG A 47 17.84 -6.59 -0.84
CA ARG A 47 18.73 -6.63 0.31
C ARG A 47 19.63 -7.88 0.29
N SER A 48 19.07 -9.07 0.00
CA SER A 48 19.82 -10.32 -0.06
C SER A 48 20.88 -10.32 -1.17
N LEU A 49 20.59 -9.61 -2.27
CA LEU A 49 21.48 -9.48 -3.43
C LEU A 49 22.42 -8.26 -3.37
N ASN A 50 22.40 -7.48 -2.28
CA ASN A 50 23.15 -6.22 -2.14
C ASN A 50 22.85 -5.20 -3.27
N LYS A 51 21.63 -5.19 -3.79
CA LYS A 51 21.16 -4.30 -4.87
C LYS A 51 20.22 -3.18 -4.40
N SER A 52 20.04 -3.01 -3.09
CA SER A 52 19.08 -2.07 -2.51
C SER A 52 19.25 -0.61 -2.95
N ASP A 53 20.45 -0.19 -3.30
CA ASP A 53 20.76 1.18 -3.72
C ASP A 53 20.88 1.32 -5.25
N GLN A 54 20.60 0.24 -6.00
CA GLN A 54 20.74 0.21 -7.45
C GLN A 54 19.39 0.24 -8.16
N ILE A 55 18.31 -0.20 -7.49
CA ILE A 55 16.99 -0.37 -8.07
C ILE A 55 15.96 0.33 -7.20
N GLY A 56 15.25 1.31 -7.79
CA GLY A 56 14.17 2.03 -7.14
C GLY A 56 12.91 1.17 -7.02
N LEU A 57 12.17 1.34 -5.92
CA LEU A 57 10.93 0.62 -5.66
C LEU A 57 9.74 1.59 -5.62
N ILE A 58 8.70 1.28 -6.39
CA ILE A 58 7.45 2.04 -6.46
C ILE A 58 6.29 1.09 -6.18
N ALA A 59 5.52 1.37 -5.14
CA ALA A 59 4.31 0.62 -4.82
C ALA A 59 3.07 1.24 -5.47
N THR A 60 2.08 0.42 -5.84
CA THR A 60 0.81 0.91 -6.38
C THR A 60 -0.23 1.23 -5.30
N TYR A 61 0.03 0.86 -4.04
CA TYR A 61 -0.75 1.25 -2.88
C TYR A 61 0.05 1.10 -1.58
N LEU A 62 -0.45 1.70 -0.50
CA LEU A 62 0.20 1.70 0.80
C LEU A 62 -0.18 0.45 1.61
N SER A 63 0.82 -0.19 2.21
CA SER A 63 0.69 -1.17 3.30
C SER A 63 1.61 -0.80 4.47
N HIS A 64 1.49 -1.48 5.59
CA HIS A 64 2.44 -1.30 6.71
C HIS A 64 3.88 -1.63 6.31
N GLY A 65 4.09 -2.62 5.44
CA GLY A 65 5.42 -2.98 4.94
C GLY A 65 5.98 -1.92 4.00
N VAL A 66 5.18 -1.43 3.07
CA VAL A 66 5.54 -0.33 2.17
C VAL A 66 5.83 0.96 2.95
N TYR A 67 5.01 1.29 3.96
CA TYR A 67 5.24 2.44 4.83
C TYR A 67 6.60 2.35 5.55
N ARG A 68 6.94 1.18 6.10
CA ARG A 68 8.29 0.97 6.67
C ARG A 68 9.38 1.11 5.62
N GLY A 69 9.11 0.72 4.38
CA GLY A 69 10.02 0.92 3.25
C GLY A 69 10.25 2.39 2.93
N LEU A 70 9.19 3.21 2.90
CA LEU A 70 9.28 4.67 2.73
C LEU A 70 10.09 5.32 3.86
N LEU A 71 9.79 5.00 5.13
CA LEU A 71 10.53 5.51 6.28
C LEU A 71 12.03 5.23 6.24
N ARG A 72 12.43 4.12 5.63
CA ARG A 72 13.84 3.68 5.51
C ARG A 72 14.49 4.09 4.18
N GLY A 73 13.78 4.83 3.34
CA GLY A 73 14.25 5.21 2.01
C GLY A 73 14.46 4.01 1.06
N ARG A 74 13.79 2.88 1.29
CA ARG A 74 13.84 1.68 0.43
C ARG A 74 12.74 1.67 -0.62
N VAL A 75 11.68 2.40 -0.39
CA VAL A 75 10.59 2.65 -1.33
C VAL A 75 10.59 4.13 -1.62
N GLU A 76 10.52 4.51 -2.89
CA GLU A 76 10.56 5.90 -3.32
C GLU A 76 9.18 6.54 -3.38
N PHE A 77 8.16 5.73 -3.69
CA PHE A 77 6.81 6.23 -3.87
C PHE A 77 5.75 5.16 -3.56
N ALA A 78 4.65 5.59 -2.96
CA ALA A 78 3.41 4.84 -2.85
C ALA A 78 2.21 5.80 -2.76
N PRO A 79 1.12 5.59 -3.52
CA PRO A 79 -0.13 6.29 -3.28
C PRO A 79 -0.87 5.68 -2.10
N THR A 80 -1.73 6.47 -1.47
CA THR A 80 -2.72 5.97 -0.52
C THR A 80 -4.09 6.58 -0.82
N ASP A 81 -5.11 5.75 -0.76
CA ASP A 81 -6.53 6.11 -0.83
C ASP A 81 -7.15 6.26 0.56
N GLN A 82 -6.32 6.29 1.61
CA GLN A 82 -6.70 6.52 3.00
C GLN A 82 -7.74 5.52 3.50
N MET A 83 -7.41 4.23 3.46
CA MET A 83 -8.31 3.09 3.76
C MET A 83 -9.04 3.20 5.10
N VAL A 84 -8.42 3.78 6.14
CA VAL A 84 -9.06 3.99 7.44
C VAL A 84 -10.17 5.03 7.33
N GLU A 85 -9.94 6.12 6.58
CA GLU A 85 -10.96 7.13 6.36
C GLU A 85 -12.07 6.63 5.43
N GLN A 86 -11.76 5.80 4.43
CA GLN A 86 -12.80 5.11 3.63
C GLN A 86 -13.73 4.29 4.51
N GLY A 87 -13.18 3.50 5.44
CA GLY A 87 -13.98 2.74 6.39
C GLY A 87 -14.88 3.63 7.26
N ARG A 88 -14.35 4.75 7.76
CA ARG A 88 -15.14 5.72 8.53
C ARG A 88 -16.26 6.36 7.71
N LEU A 89 -15.96 6.75 6.46
CA LEU A 89 -16.95 7.30 5.54
C LEU A 89 -18.07 6.31 5.24
N SER A 90 -17.73 5.06 4.97
CA SER A 90 -18.71 4.00 4.70
C SER A 90 -19.68 3.81 5.87
N VAL A 91 -19.17 3.78 7.10
CA VAL A 91 -20.02 3.68 8.31
C VAL A 91 -20.89 4.92 8.49
N ARG A 92 -20.36 6.13 8.27
CA ARG A 92 -21.13 7.38 8.36
C ARG A 92 -22.26 7.42 7.32
N GLN A 93 -21.99 7.02 6.08
CA GLN A 93 -23.01 6.96 5.02
C GLN A 93 -24.10 5.95 5.34
N ALA A 94 -23.72 4.74 5.78
CA ALA A 94 -24.69 3.72 6.20
C ALA A 94 -25.58 4.21 7.37
N ALA A 95 -24.98 4.84 8.37
CA ALA A 95 -25.72 5.41 9.51
C ALA A 95 -26.66 6.56 9.09
N ALA A 96 -26.25 7.41 8.15
CA ALA A 96 -27.09 8.48 7.62
C ALA A 96 -28.29 7.91 6.83
N PHE A 97 -28.03 6.93 5.97
CA PHE A 97 -29.08 6.21 5.21
C PHE A 97 -30.13 5.61 6.15
N LEU A 98 -29.72 4.83 7.14
CA LEU A 98 -30.63 4.19 8.11
C LEU A 98 -31.44 5.19 8.95
N ARG A 99 -30.96 6.43 9.10
CA ARG A 99 -31.64 7.50 9.84
C ARG A 99 -32.40 8.45 8.95
N ASN A 100 -32.57 8.13 7.66
CA ASN A 100 -33.17 9.00 6.65
C ASN A 100 -32.57 10.42 6.62
N LYS A 101 -31.24 10.54 6.85
CA LYS A 101 -30.54 11.82 6.77
C LYS A 101 -29.87 11.97 5.40
N PRO A 102 -29.69 13.21 4.91
CA PRO A 102 -28.95 13.46 3.68
C PRO A 102 -27.53 12.90 3.77
N TYR A 103 -27.05 12.29 2.71
CA TYR A 103 -25.67 11.83 2.55
C TYR A 103 -25.22 11.93 1.09
N ALA A 104 -23.93 12.05 0.85
CA ALA A 104 -23.38 12.01 -0.50
C ALA A 104 -23.36 10.57 -1.01
N ILE A 105 -23.92 10.31 -2.18
CA ILE A 105 -23.97 8.97 -2.79
C ILE A 105 -22.57 8.48 -3.15
N GLN A 106 -21.73 9.40 -3.63
CA GLN A 106 -20.33 9.13 -3.94
C GLN A 106 -19.43 10.05 -3.12
N GLN A 107 -18.68 9.46 -2.21
CA GLN A 107 -17.70 10.17 -1.39
C GLN A 107 -16.49 9.26 -1.17
N ALA A 108 -15.32 9.78 -1.46
CA ALA A 108 -14.06 9.10 -1.22
C ALA A 108 -13.04 10.09 -0.67
N PRO A 109 -12.06 9.64 0.11
CA PRO A 109 -10.91 10.45 0.45
C PRO A 109 -10.10 10.79 -0.81
N LYS A 110 -9.31 11.84 -0.72
CA LYS A 110 -8.35 12.18 -1.76
C LYS A 110 -7.25 11.14 -1.81
N ILE A 111 -6.81 10.76 -3.01
CA ILE A 111 -5.59 9.97 -3.17
C ILE A 111 -4.39 10.87 -2.90
N GLU A 112 -3.55 10.46 -1.95
CA GLU A 112 -2.33 11.18 -1.60
C GLU A 112 -1.08 10.43 -2.07
N ALA A 113 -0.11 11.18 -2.56
CA ALA A 113 1.17 10.67 -3.01
C ALA A 113 2.17 10.71 -1.85
N LEU A 114 2.73 9.56 -1.48
CA LEU A 114 3.70 9.46 -0.40
C LEU A 114 5.10 9.20 -0.95
N THR A 115 6.06 9.94 -0.41
CA THR A 115 7.50 9.75 -0.63
C THR A 115 8.20 9.76 0.72
N PRO A 116 9.47 9.33 0.84
CA PRO A 116 10.23 9.43 2.09
C PRO A 116 10.27 10.83 2.71
N GLN A 117 10.15 11.88 1.89
CA GLN A 117 10.15 13.28 2.33
C GLN A 117 8.76 13.81 2.67
N HIS A 118 7.70 13.09 2.28
CA HIS A 118 6.31 13.52 2.44
C HIS A 118 5.48 12.41 3.09
N LEU A 119 5.57 12.32 4.43
CA LEU A 119 4.89 11.32 5.27
C LEU A 119 4.14 12.03 6.42
N GLU A 120 3.10 12.79 6.06
CA GLU A 120 2.29 13.51 7.03
C GLU A 120 1.57 12.55 8.00
N ARG A 121 1.67 12.82 9.30
CA ARG A 121 1.07 11.98 10.36
C ARG A 121 -0.42 11.74 10.15
N LYS A 122 -1.15 12.77 9.72
CA LYS A 122 -2.60 12.67 9.51
C LYS A 122 -2.92 11.73 8.37
N ILE A 123 -2.24 11.86 7.22
CA ILE A 123 -2.43 10.99 6.05
C ILE A 123 -2.13 9.53 6.43
N ILE A 124 -1.08 9.28 7.19
CA ILE A 124 -0.74 7.93 7.64
C ILE A 124 -1.80 7.37 8.60
N ALA A 125 -2.29 8.15 9.55
CA ALA A 125 -3.35 7.73 10.47
C ALA A 125 -4.70 7.47 9.78
N ASP A 126 -4.99 8.16 8.69
CA ASP A 126 -6.17 7.94 7.86
C ASP A 126 -5.99 6.78 6.87
N SER A 127 -4.76 6.31 6.68
CA SER A 127 -4.40 5.23 5.75
C SER A 127 -4.18 3.88 6.43
N LEU A 128 -3.52 3.84 7.58
CA LEU A 128 -3.08 2.61 8.25
C LEU A 128 -3.64 2.53 9.66
N SER A 129 -4.05 1.32 10.05
CA SER A 129 -4.43 1.04 11.44
C SER A 129 -3.23 1.22 12.37
N PRO A 130 -3.45 1.59 13.66
CA PRO A 130 -2.39 1.59 14.66
C PRO A 130 -1.75 0.20 14.81
N SER A 131 -0.49 0.15 15.22
CA SER A 131 0.24 -1.13 15.36
C SER A 131 -0.38 -2.08 16.39
N GLU A 132 -1.03 -1.53 17.41
CA GLU A 132 -1.74 -2.25 18.48
C GLU A 132 -3.17 -2.65 18.10
N TYR A 133 -3.66 -2.26 16.94
CA TYR A 133 -5.01 -2.58 16.49
C TYR A 133 -5.27 -4.08 16.46
N ARG A 134 -6.37 -4.50 17.08
CA ARG A 134 -6.87 -5.88 17.04
C ARG A 134 -8.26 -5.85 16.42
N PRO A 135 -8.50 -6.53 15.31
CA PRO A 135 -9.82 -6.57 14.68
C PRO A 135 -10.82 -7.31 15.57
N VAL A 136 -12.05 -6.77 15.66
CA VAL A 136 -13.18 -7.40 16.33
C VAL A 136 -14.16 -7.84 15.24
N PHE A 137 -14.41 -9.15 15.15
CA PHE A 137 -15.27 -9.74 14.12
C PHE A 137 -16.71 -9.99 14.59
N GLN A 138 -17.00 -9.77 15.87
CA GLN A 138 -18.33 -9.90 16.44
C GLN A 138 -18.63 -8.69 17.33
N VAL A 139 -19.77 -8.06 17.10
CA VAL A 139 -20.31 -7.01 17.95
C VAL A 139 -21.61 -7.52 18.55
N LYS A 140 -21.74 -7.49 19.88
CA LYS A 140 -23.01 -7.83 20.53
C LYS A 140 -24.06 -6.77 20.12
N ALA A 141 -25.26 -7.22 19.75
CA ALA A 141 -26.37 -6.31 19.56
C ALA A 141 -26.62 -5.54 20.87
N VAL A 142 -26.77 -4.24 20.79
CA VAL A 142 -27.26 -3.42 21.90
C VAL A 142 -28.78 -3.56 21.87
N GLU A 143 -29.38 -4.16 22.91
CA GLU A 143 -30.81 -4.22 23.11
C GLU A 143 -31.39 -2.83 23.34
#